data_3f003219ef5d7eb31541e143bab01ae4
#
_entry.id   3f003219ef5d7eb31541e143bab01ae4
#
_cell.length_a   1.000
_cell.length_b   1.000
_cell.length_c   1.000
_cell.angle_alpha   90.00
_cell.angle_beta   90.00
_cell.angle_gamma   90.00
#
_symmetry.space_group_name_H-M   'P 1'
#
loop_
_entity.id
_entity.type
_entity.pdbx_description
1 polymer ?
#
loop_
_entity_poly.entity_id
_entity_poly.type
_entity_poly.pdbx_seq_one_letter_code
_entity_poly.pdbx_strand_id
1 'polypeptide(L)'
;MNQEEFLKITGLEKVPVYWDRRYTKNLDKLSKPIYTMKLEEDVEVILRDGTKTYVGVYHPAEIDRAPSLIAYSAYSKKMQRMRHGSLPGASNYFDHSLEAGDMEFFVTRGYTFIVPDGRGIGRSEGEYLGVY
;
A
#
# COMPACT_ATOMS: atom_id res chain seq x y z
N MET A 1 17.91 8.49 -16.27
CA MET A 1 17.96 7.16 -15.64
C MET A 1 17.73 6.13 -16.71
N ASN A 2 18.57 5.12 -16.79
CA ASN A 2 18.41 3.99 -17.69
C ASN A 2 17.61 2.86 -17.00
N GLN A 3 17.32 1.78 -17.74
CA GLN A 3 16.57 0.65 -17.19
C GLN A 3 17.27 -0.04 -16.02
N GLU A 4 18.58 -0.15 -16.06
CA GLU A 4 19.39 -0.78 -15.03
C GLU A 4 19.35 0.01 -13.71
N GLU A 5 19.49 1.33 -13.79
CA GLU A 5 19.33 2.22 -12.64
C GLU A 5 17.91 2.14 -12.05
N PHE A 6 16.89 2.07 -12.92
CA PHE A 6 15.52 1.91 -12.48
C PHE A 6 15.31 0.61 -11.68
N LEU A 7 15.77 -0.53 -12.21
CA LEU A 7 15.66 -1.82 -11.53
C LEU A 7 16.40 -1.84 -10.19
N LYS A 8 17.57 -1.24 -10.15
CA LYS A 8 18.37 -1.13 -8.92
C LYS A 8 17.68 -0.30 -7.83
N ILE A 9 17.03 0.80 -8.22
CA ILE A 9 16.34 1.69 -7.28
C ILE A 9 15.02 1.07 -6.79
N THR A 10 14.28 0.41 -7.69
CA THR A 10 12.96 -0.15 -7.40
C THR A 10 13.01 -1.55 -6.81
N GLY A 11 14.12 -2.27 -6.95
CA GLY A 11 14.24 -3.67 -6.54
C GLY A 11 13.45 -4.64 -7.41
N LEU A 12 12.93 -4.22 -8.55
CA LEU A 12 12.19 -5.08 -9.47
C LEU A 12 13.17 -5.95 -10.27
N GLU A 13 12.75 -7.19 -10.59
CA GLU A 13 13.55 -8.11 -11.42
C GLU A 13 13.57 -7.71 -12.90
N LYS A 14 12.53 -7.01 -13.35
CA LYS A 14 12.39 -6.54 -14.73
C LYS A 14 11.63 -5.24 -14.82
N VAL A 15 11.89 -4.48 -15.87
CA VAL A 15 11.15 -3.25 -16.15
C VAL A 15 9.72 -3.60 -16.55
N PRO A 16 8.69 -2.96 -15.92
CA PRO A 16 7.30 -3.16 -16.29
C PRO A 16 7.04 -2.84 -17.77
N VAL A 17 6.11 -3.56 -18.39
CA VAL A 17 5.75 -3.39 -19.81
C VAL A 17 5.27 -1.97 -20.12
N TYR A 18 4.63 -1.32 -19.15
CA TYR A 18 4.12 0.06 -19.23
C TYR A 18 5.10 1.11 -18.72
N TRP A 19 6.38 0.75 -18.56
CA TRP A 19 7.40 1.67 -18.09
C TRP A 19 7.50 2.89 -19.00
N ASP A 20 7.22 4.04 -18.43
CA ASP A 20 7.26 5.33 -19.09
C ASP A 20 8.32 6.22 -18.43
N ARG A 21 9.23 6.74 -19.24
CA ARG A 21 10.28 7.67 -18.79
C ARG A 21 9.77 8.88 -18.04
N ARG A 22 8.50 9.27 -18.22
CA ARG A 22 7.89 10.38 -17.49
C ARG A 22 7.82 10.11 -16.00
N TYR A 23 7.58 8.88 -15.59
CA TYR A 23 7.45 8.49 -14.18
C TYR A 23 8.80 8.21 -13.51
N THR A 24 9.85 8.01 -14.28
CA THR A 24 11.20 7.72 -13.77
C THR A 24 12.07 8.95 -13.62
N LYS A 25 11.65 10.10 -14.13
CA LYS A 25 12.45 11.34 -14.20
C LYS A 25 12.97 11.85 -12.86
N ASN A 26 12.31 11.53 -11.76
CA ASN A 26 12.59 12.07 -10.44
C ASN A 26 12.79 10.97 -9.37
N LEU A 27 13.04 9.73 -9.75
CA LEU A 27 13.26 8.66 -8.77
C LEU A 27 14.51 8.90 -7.92
N ASP A 28 15.51 9.58 -8.46
CA ASP A 28 16.70 10.04 -7.77
C ASP A 28 16.40 11.11 -6.69
N LYS A 29 15.26 11.80 -6.81
CA LYS A 29 14.80 12.82 -5.87
C LYS A 29 13.85 12.29 -4.80
N LEU A 30 13.45 11.03 -4.87
CA LEU A 30 12.62 10.42 -3.86
C LEU A 30 13.40 10.19 -2.56
N SER A 31 12.67 10.23 -1.45
CA SER A 31 13.21 9.82 -0.14
C SER A 31 13.81 8.42 -0.24
N LYS A 32 14.93 8.20 0.42
CA LYS A 32 15.56 6.87 0.47
C LYS A 32 14.77 5.93 1.39
N PRO A 33 14.71 4.63 1.07
CA PRO A 33 14.11 3.63 1.95
C PRO A 33 15.08 3.35 3.12
N ILE A 34 14.85 3.99 4.26
CA ILE A 34 15.73 3.92 5.45
C ILE A 34 15.05 3.33 6.67
N TYR A 35 13.73 3.11 6.61
CA TYR A 35 12.96 2.59 7.73
C TYR A 35 12.58 1.13 7.53
N THR A 36 12.41 0.41 8.64
CA THR A 36 11.88 -0.95 8.66
C THR A 36 10.36 -0.91 8.80
N MET A 37 9.66 -1.65 7.97
CA MET A 37 8.20 -1.74 8.04
C MET A 37 7.77 -2.69 9.15
N LYS A 38 6.86 -2.24 10.01
CA LYS A 38 6.07 -3.05 10.94
C LYS A 38 4.61 -3.06 10.53
N LEU A 39 3.91 -4.14 10.84
CA LEU A 39 2.48 -4.29 10.64
C LEU A 39 1.79 -4.57 11.98
N GLU A 40 0.80 -3.76 12.30
CA GLU A 40 -0.21 -4.05 13.30
C GLU A 40 -1.48 -4.49 12.57
N GLU A 41 -1.77 -5.79 12.67
CA GLU A 41 -3.00 -6.33 12.09
C GLU A 41 -4.18 -6.11 13.04
N ASP A 42 -5.37 -5.96 12.45
CA ASP A 42 -6.63 -5.94 13.20
C ASP A 42 -6.71 -4.86 14.29
N VAL A 43 -6.16 -3.67 14.02
CA VAL A 43 -6.38 -2.52 14.89
C VAL A 43 -7.86 -2.13 14.83
N GLU A 44 -8.54 -2.15 15.98
CA GLU A 44 -9.96 -1.82 16.07
C GLU A 44 -10.17 -0.32 15.92
N VAL A 45 -11.12 0.05 15.07
CA VAL A 45 -11.59 1.42 14.89
C VAL A 45 -13.10 1.46 15.06
N ILE A 46 -13.57 2.23 16.03
CA ILE A 46 -14.99 2.43 16.29
C ILE A 46 -15.46 3.62 15.45
N LEU A 47 -16.43 3.39 14.58
CA LEU A 47 -17.04 4.42 13.76
C LEU A 47 -18.04 5.26 14.57
N ARG A 48 -18.51 6.37 13.99
CA ARG A 48 -19.43 7.32 14.69
C ARG A 48 -20.72 6.70 15.20
N ASP A 49 -21.20 5.65 14.54
CA ASP A 49 -22.41 4.92 14.92
C ASP A 49 -22.15 3.71 15.82
N GLY A 50 -20.93 3.57 16.33
CA GLY A 50 -20.53 2.48 17.19
C GLY A 50 -20.09 1.20 16.47
N THR A 51 -20.21 1.13 15.15
CA THR A 51 -19.76 -0.04 14.37
C THR A 51 -18.26 -0.22 14.51
N LYS A 52 -17.83 -1.43 14.82
CA LYS A 52 -16.42 -1.78 14.89
C LYS A 52 -15.88 -2.20 13.53
N THR A 53 -14.82 -1.56 13.11
CA THR A 53 -14.06 -1.93 11.89
C THR A 53 -12.63 -2.24 12.26
N TYR A 54 -11.94 -2.96 11.39
CA TYR A 54 -10.56 -3.38 11.63
C TYR A 54 -9.67 -2.90 10.50
N VAL A 55 -8.53 -2.35 10.85
CA VAL A 55 -7.57 -1.83 9.89
C VAL A 55 -6.21 -2.52 10.05
N GLY A 56 -5.49 -2.67 8.96
CA GLY A 56 -4.06 -2.97 8.99
C GLY A 56 -3.28 -1.66 8.99
N VAL A 57 -2.39 -1.49 9.96
CA VAL A 57 -1.52 -0.32 10.08
C VAL A 57 -0.09 -0.75 9.79
N TYR A 58 0.46 -0.28 8.70
CA TYR A 58 1.85 -0.45 8.33
C TYR A 58 2.60 0.82 8.68
N HIS A 59 3.60 0.73 9.52
CA HIS A 59 4.31 1.92 10.00
C HIS A 59 5.82 1.70 10.09
N PRO A 60 6.64 2.79 10.02
CA PRO A 60 8.06 2.72 10.27
C PRO A 60 8.33 2.29 11.72
N ALA A 61 9.27 1.37 11.90
CA ALA A 61 9.59 0.83 13.23
C ALA A 61 10.35 1.82 14.12
N GLU A 62 11.05 2.77 13.52
CA GLU A 62 12.04 3.62 14.18
C GLU A 62 11.51 5.01 14.53
N ILE A 63 10.27 5.34 14.12
CA ILE A 63 9.66 6.66 14.40
C ILE A 63 8.23 6.51 14.89
N ASP A 64 7.87 7.33 15.88
CA ASP A 64 6.52 7.28 16.50
C ASP A 64 5.47 8.10 15.73
N ARG A 65 5.88 8.98 14.83
CA ARG A 65 4.98 9.85 14.06
C ARG A 65 5.43 9.93 12.63
N ALA A 66 4.49 9.63 11.75
CA ALA A 66 4.68 9.70 10.29
C ALA A 66 3.41 10.22 9.62
N PRO A 67 3.52 10.91 8.49
CA PRO A 67 2.35 11.24 7.68
C PRO A 67 1.65 9.95 7.25
N SER A 68 0.30 9.94 7.27
CA SER A 68 -0.48 8.74 7.02
C SER A 68 -1.14 8.78 5.66
N LEU A 69 -1.08 7.64 4.96
CA LEU A 69 -1.82 7.35 3.74
C LEU A 69 -2.91 6.31 4.07
N ILE A 70 -4.10 6.51 3.54
CA ILE A 70 -5.21 5.56 3.70
C ILE A 70 -5.63 5.08 2.32
N ALA A 71 -5.58 3.76 2.11
CA ALA A 71 -6.13 3.12 0.93
C ALA A 71 -7.44 2.42 1.30
N TYR A 72 -8.55 3.11 1.05
CA TYR A 72 -9.89 2.54 1.26
C TYR A 72 -10.38 1.89 -0.02
N SER A 73 -10.77 0.63 0.06
CA SER A 73 -11.15 -0.19 -1.07
C SER A 73 -12.36 -1.08 -0.73
N ALA A 74 -13.04 -1.56 -1.77
CA ALA A 74 -14.07 -2.60 -1.66
C ALA A 74 -13.49 -3.98 -1.32
N TYR A 75 -12.19 -4.15 -1.41
CA TYR A 75 -11.51 -5.40 -1.12
C TYR A 75 -10.95 -5.41 0.30
N SER A 76 -10.92 -6.60 0.91
CA SER A 76 -10.36 -6.73 2.27
C SER A 76 -8.87 -6.38 2.31
N LYS A 77 -8.42 -5.90 3.46
CA LYS A 77 -7.00 -5.63 3.70
C LYS A 77 -6.10 -6.85 3.42
N LYS A 78 -6.64 -8.06 3.60
CA LYS A 78 -5.93 -9.30 3.27
C LYS A 78 -5.71 -9.45 1.76
N MET A 79 -6.72 -9.13 0.95
CA MET A 79 -6.58 -9.14 -0.52
C MET A 79 -5.60 -8.05 -0.98
N GLN A 80 -5.62 -6.89 -0.35
CA GLN A 80 -4.70 -5.80 -0.68
C GLN A 80 -3.23 -6.14 -0.43
N ARG A 81 -2.93 -7.13 0.42
CA ARG A 81 -1.56 -7.62 0.67
C ARG A 81 -1.11 -8.71 -0.30
N MET A 82 -2.00 -9.27 -1.07
CA MET A 82 -1.64 -10.33 -2.00
C MET A 82 -0.76 -9.75 -3.11
N ARG A 83 0.42 -10.35 -3.26
CA ARG A 83 1.27 -10.05 -4.41
C ARG A 83 0.61 -10.61 -5.66
N HIS A 84 0.18 -9.73 -6.50
CA HIS A 84 -0.24 -10.11 -7.85
C HIS A 84 1.00 -10.09 -8.73
N GLY A 85 1.30 -11.21 -9.34
CA GLY A 85 2.24 -11.21 -10.46
C GLY A 85 1.74 -10.22 -11.51
N SER A 86 2.65 -9.60 -12.23
CA SER A 86 2.39 -8.56 -13.24
C SER A 86 1.22 -8.92 -14.14
N LEU A 87 0.02 -8.45 -13.81
CA LEU A 87 -1.10 -8.53 -14.74
C LEU A 87 -0.86 -7.47 -15.82
N PRO A 88 -0.92 -7.84 -17.10
CA PRO A 88 -0.85 -6.87 -18.18
C PRO A 88 -1.92 -5.79 -17.95
N GLY A 89 -1.50 -4.53 -17.81
CA GLY A 89 -2.41 -3.42 -17.55
C GLY A 89 -2.64 -3.08 -16.08
N ALA A 90 -2.01 -3.75 -15.13
CA ALA A 90 -2.02 -3.32 -13.75
C ALA A 90 -1.38 -1.93 -13.66
N SER A 91 -2.12 -0.97 -13.10
CA SER A 91 -1.69 0.43 -13.00
C SER A 91 -0.64 0.68 -11.91
N ASN A 92 -0.28 -0.34 -11.16
CA ASN A 92 0.64 -0.22 -10.04
C ASN A 92 2.08 -0.30 -10.52
N TYR A 93 2.80 0.75 -10.27
CA TYR A 93 4.20 0.90 -10.60
C TYR A 93 5.08 -0.19 -9.98
N PHE A 94 4.61 -0.81 -8.90
CA PHE A 94 5.33 -1.75 -8.06
C PHE A 94 4.63 -3.11 -7.88
N ASP A 95 3.69 -3.47 -8.68
CA ASP A 95 3.05 -4.81 -8.80
C ASP A 95 2.72 -5.55 -7.47
N HIS A 96 2.46 -4.84 -6.37
CA HIS A 96 2.40 -5.47 -5.04
C HIS A 96 1.04 -5.48 -4.38
N SER A 97 0.06 -4.80 -4.94
CA SER A 97 -1.30 -4.81 -4.38
C SER A 97 -2.35 -4.54 -5.44
N LEU A 98 -3.58 -4.90 -5.14
CA LEU A 98 -4.70 -4.71 -6.05
C LEU A 98 -4.96 -3.22 -6.33
N GLU A 99 -5.13 -2.41 -5.29
CA GLU A 99 -5.50 -1.00 -5.41
C GLU A 99 -4.74 -0.11 -4.41
N ALA A 100 -4.30 -0.68 -3.30
CA ALA A 100 -3.68 0.09 -2.23
C ALA A 100 -2.31 0.66 -2.60
N GLY A 101 -1.62 0.08 -3.58
CA GLY A 101 -0.24 0.44 -3.89
C GLY A 101 0.78 -0.31 -3.02
N ASP A 102 2.05 -0.03 -3.22
CA ASP A 102 3.14 -0.69 -2.51
C ASP A 102 3.33 -0.09 -1.12
N MET A 103 2.83 -0.77 -0.11
CA MET A 103 2.91 -0.34 1.29
C MET A 103 4.36 -0.27 1.76
N GLU A 104 5.20 -1.22 1.36
CA GLU A 104 6.61 -1.25 1.73
C GLU A 104 7.37 -0.06 1.14
N PHE A 105 7.06 0.29 -0.11
CA PHE A 105 7.64 1.47 -0.75
C PHE A 105 7.40 2.75 0.07
N PHE A 106 6.18 2.99 0.54
CA PHE A 106 5.86 4.19 1.30
C PHE A 106 6.38 4.12 2.74
N VAL A 107 6.21 3.00 3.41
CA VAL A 107 6.57 2.88 4.83
C VAL A 107 8.08 2.95 5.03
N THR A 108 8.86 2.30 4.18
CA THR A 108 10.32 2.39 4.23
C THR A 108 10.86 3.81 3.98
N ARG A 109 9.99 4.71 3.46
CA ARG A 109 10.30 6.14 3.21
C ARG A 109 9.68 7.09 4.23
N GLY A 110 9.16 6.56 5.33
CA GLY A 110 8.68 7.35 6.47
C GLY A 110 7.20 7.72 6.42
N TYR A 111 6.37 6.94 5.75
CA TYR A 111 4.90 7.07 5.80
C TYR A 111 4.30 5.95 6.64
N THR A 112 3.22 6.24 7.33
CA THR A 112 2.30 5.20 7.82
C THR A 112 1.28 4.89 6.72
N PHE A 113 1.02 3.60 6.47
CA PHE A 113 0.05 3.17 5.48
C PHE A 113 -1.08 2.40 6.16
N ILE A 114 -2.33 2.82 5.95
CA ILE A 114 -3.50 2.26 6.61
C ILE A 114 -4.41 1.63 5.56
N VAL A 115 -4.75 0.37 5.76
CA VAL A 115 -5.63 -0.40 4.88
C VAL A 115 -6.83 -0.91 5.69
N PRO A 116 -7.99 -0.28 5.58
CA PRO A 116 -9.19 -0.70 6.28
C PRO A 116 -9.86 -1.92 5.64
N ASP A 117 -10.48 -2.76 6.48
CA ASP A 117 -11.63 -3.55 6.07
C ASP A 117 -12.88 -2.67 6.21
N GLY A 118 -13.64 -2.48 5.14
CA GLY A 118 -14.90 -1.77 5.18
C GLY A 118 -15.96 -2.53 5.99
N ARG A 119 -17.13 -1.91 6.20
CA ARG A 119 -18.28 -2.56 6.88
C ARG A 119 -18.62 -3.88 6.19
N GLY A 120 -18.83 -4.92 6.98
CA GLY A 120 -19.18 -6.25 6.49
C GLY A 120 -18.06 -6.95 5.69
N ILE A 121 -16.85 -6.42 5.72
CA ILE A 121 -15.67 -7.02 5.06
C ILE A 121 -14.70 -7.54 6.12
N GLY A 122 -14.16 -8.73 5.88
CA GLY A 122 -13.19 -9.33 6.78
C GLY A 122 -13.75 -9.55 8.19
N ARG A 123 -13.15 -8.89 9.19
CA ARG A 123 -13.62 -8.94 10.59
C ARG A 123 -14.49 -7.76 10.99
N SER A 124 -14.65 -6.78 10.09
CA SER A 124 -15.45 -5.58 10.40
C SER A 124 -16.93 -5.91 10.50
N GLU A 125 -17.58 -5.29 11.50
CA GLU A 125 -19.01 -5.37 11.70
C GLU A 125 -19.79 -4.57 10.64
N GLY A 126 -21.10 -4.72 10.66
CA GLY A 126 -22.01 -4.06 9.75
C GLY A 126 -22.28 -4.86 8.50
N GLU A 127 -22.92 -4.23 7.54
CA GLU A 127 -23.35 -4.85 6.30
C GLU A 127 -22.55 -4.29 5.12
N TYR A 128 -22.11 -5.17 4.22
CA TYR A 128 -21.48 -4.78 2.97
C TYR A 128 -22.55 -4.45 1.93
N LEU A 129 -22.71 -3.18 1.65
CA LEU A 129 -23.71 -2.68 0.69
C LEU A 129 -23.18 -2.52 -0.74
N GLY A 130 -21.98 -3.01 -1.02
CA GLY A 130 -21.34 -2.90 -2.34
C GLY A 130 -20.45 -1.68 -2.47
N VAL A 131 -20.09 -1.37 -3.71
CA VAL A 131 -19.13 -0.30 -4.08
C VAL A 131 -19.88 0.95 -4.61
N TYR A 132 -21.13 1.12 -4.31
CA TYR A 132 -21.97 2.18 -4.87
C TYR A 132 -22.13 3.35 -3.91
#